data_1c22cb3608f9fc0cd711d39e4f5e334a
#
_entry.id   1c22cb3608f9fc0cd711d39e4f5e334a
#
_cell.length_a   1.000
_cell.length_b   1.000
_cell.length_c   1.000
_cell.angle_alpha   90.00
_cell.angle_beta   90.00
_cell.angle_gamma   90.00
#
_symmetry.space_group_name_H-M   'P 1'
#
loop_
_entity.id
_entity.type
_entity.pdbx_description
1 polymer ?
#
loop_
_entity_poly.entity_id
_entity_poly.type
_entity_poly.pdbx_seq_one_letter_code
_entity_poly.pdbx_strand_id
1 'polypeptide(L)'
;MRIRVLGQHVPASIAVLALAEGLIAFFALYAAVSIRFQTPLTRLHLLELQIGGALWLRAGVFALIVVVCLLAFGLYSARQRAQVSGVLVRVVAALAVASCGIAAVFYLLPTLHLWRGVEALAIILSGCGIMLSRLLFARLVSQEIFKRRVLVYGTGAAAVAVASLRRSTDRRGFQLVGFVQPSEESLVVPAEQVLDPHGDLRGLCERLSVTEVVVAMDDRRRGFPIRELLDCRLAGVDVTELLTFLERETGRVRVDVLNPSWMIFGQGFRRDPLRLFSSRMLDLGASFAVLTVSLPAILLTVVAIKMEDGWRAPALYSQRRVGLGGREFKVIKFRSMRLDAEMNGAQWAQHSDPRVTRVGAIIRKLRIDELPQILNVLRGHMSFIGPRPERPEFVAELAEKIPYYVQRHYVKPGITGWAQLCYPYGSSEQDALEKLQYDLYYIKNNSLLFDLAILVQTAEVVLMGKGAR
;
A
#
# COMPACT_ATOMS: atom_id res chain seq x y z
N MET A 1 12.44 4.11 18.92
CA MET A 1 11.79 2.90 19.47
C MET A 1 10.74 2.43 18.47
N ARG A 2 10.73 1.18 18.08
CA ARG A 2 9.77 0.59 17.13
C ARG A 2 8.97 -0.48 17.84
N ILE A 3 7.67 -0.48 17.61
CA ILE A 3 6.78 -1.51 18.12
C ILE A 3 6.43 -2.42 16.93
N ARG A 4 6.58 -3.72 17.09
CA ARG A 4 6.22 -4.70 16.07
C ARG A 4 4.73 -5.00 16.20
N VAL A 5 3.91 -4.42 15.33
CA VAL A 5 2.46 -4.66 15.30
C VAL A 5 2.13 -5.43 14.02
N LEU A 6 1.57 -6.63 14.13
CA LEU A 6 1.14 -7.49 13.01
C LEU A 6 2.22 -7.71 11.93
N GLY A 7 3.49 -7.87 12.36
CA GLY A 7 4.62 -8.12 11.45
C GLY A 7 5.22 -6.88 10.80
N GLN A 8 4.65 -5.70 11.00
CA GLN A 8 5.18 -4.43 10.48
C GLN A 8 5.86 -3.63 11.59
N HIS A 9 7.00 -3.00 11.26
CA HIS A 9 7.70 -2.08 12.16
C HIS A 9 7.01 -0.71 12.11
N VAL A 10 6.18 -0.42 13.12
CA VAL A 10 5.48 0.87 13.25
C VAL A 10 6.38 1.83 14.04
N PRO A 11 6.69 3.03 13.53
CA PRO A 11 7.37 4.07 14.29
C PRO A 11 6.57 4.43 15.55
N ALA A 12 7.26 4.68 16.66
CA ALA A 12 6.62 5.03 17.93
C ALA A 12 5.67 6.25 17.79
N SER A 13 6.03 7.23 16.96
CA SER A 13 5.20 8.39 16.67
C SER A 13 3.84 8.05 16.07
N ILE A 14 3.79 7.04 15.19
CA ILE A 14 2.53 6.57 14.59
C ILE A 14 1.70 5.77 15.60
N ALA A 15 2.36 4.99 16.48
CA ALA A 15 1.67 4.30 17.57
C ALA A 15 1.02 5.28 18.57
N VAL A 16 1.73 6.36 18.89
CA VAL A 16 1.20 7.46 19.73
C VAL A 16 0.00 8.13 19.03
N LEU A 17 0.08 8.39 17.74
CA LEU A 17 -1.05 8.94 16.99
C LEU A 17 -2.25 8.00 17.01
N ALA A 18 -2.06 6.71 16.81
CA ALA A 18 -3.14 5.71 16.85
C ALA A 18 -3.81 5.66 18.23
N LEU A 19 -3.00 5.72 19.29
CA LEU A 19 -3.51 5.79 20.67
C LEU A 19 -4.33 7.08 20.90
N ALA A 20 -3.80 8.22 20.46
CA ALA A 20 -4.49 9.50 20.57
C ALA A 20 -5.84 9.51 19.82
N GLU A 21 -5.86 8.97 18.58
CA GLU A 21 -7.09 8.86 17.80
C GLU A 21 -8.09 7.87 18.41
N GLY A 22 -7.61 6.78 19.02
CA GLY A 22 -8.45 5.89 19.82
C GLY A 22 -9.09 6.57 21.02
N LEU A 23 -8.33 7.38 21.75
CA LEU A 23 -8.84 8.19 22.86
C LEU A 23 -9.84 9.25 22.38
N ILE A 24 -9.56 9.90 21.25
CA ILE A 24 -10.50 10.84 20.62
C ILE A 24 -11.83 10.15 20.30
N ALA A 25 -11.79 8.97 19.68
CA ALA A 25 -13.00 8.22 19.38
C ALA A 25 -13.75 7.78 20.65
N PHE A 26 -13.02 7.34 21.67
CA PHE A 26 -13.58 6.97 22.98
C PHE A 26 -14.33 8.13 23.63
N PHE A 27 -13.68 9.29 23.76
CA PHE A 27 -14.29 10.45 24.37
C PHE A 27 -15.36 11.13 23.50
N ALA A 28 -15.27 10.97 22.17
CA ALA A 28 -16.30 11.45 21.25
C ALA A 28 -17.65 10.77 21.51
N LEU A 29 -17.66 9.47 21.89
CA LEU A 29 -18.88 8.80 22.27
C LEU A 29 -19.47 9.38 23.55
N TYR A 30 -18.66 9.64 24.57
CA TYR A 30 -19.13 10.30 25.81
C TYR A 30 -19.69 11.68 25.52
N ALA A 31 -19.01 12.47 24.69
CA ALA A 31 -19.49 13.79 24.27
C ALA A 31 -20.81 13.68 23.49
N ALA A 32 -20.95 12.72 22.60
CA ALA A 32 -22.18 12.51 21.85
C ALA A 32 -23.38 12.16 22.76
N VAL A 33 -23.16 11.29 23.75
CA VAL A 33 -24.18 10.96 24.76
C VAL A 33 -24.56 12.20 25.57
N SER A 34 -23.57 12.96 26.08
CA SER A 34 -23.77 14.19 26.84
C SER A 34 -24.59 15.22 26.06
N ILE A 35 -24.24 15.47 24.80
CA ILE A 35 -24.94 16.41 23.92
C ILE A 35 -26.36 15.92 23.61
N ARG A 36 -26.54 14.66 23.29
CA ARG A 36 -27.85 14.11 22.89
C ARG A 36 -28.89 14.13 24.02
N PHE A 37 -28.43 13.85 25.23
CA PHE A 37 -29.29 13.76 26.43
C PHE A 37 -29.21 15.00 27.32
N GLN A 38 -28.48 16.04 26.92
CA GLN A 38 -28.25 17.27 27.67
C GLN A 38 -27.80 17.01 29.11
N THR A 39 -27.06 15.91 29.34
CA THR A 39 -26.61 15.47 30.65
C THR A 39 -25.13 15.81 30.81
N PRO A 40 -24.72 16.56 31.86
CA PRO A 40 -23.30 16.86 32.06
C PRO A 40 -22.49 15.59 32.28
N LEU A 41 -21.24 15.59 31.81
CA LEU A 41 -20.30 14.44 31.84
C LEU A 41 -20.17 13.83 33.24
N THR A 42 -20.27 14.65 34.29
CA THR A 42 -20.21 14.23 35.70
C THR A 42 -21.40 13.38 36.16
N ARG A 43 -22.51 13.40 35.44
CA ARG A 43 -23.75 12.66 35.78
C ARG A 43 -24.05 11.51 34.80
N LEU A 44 -23.15 11.20 33.89
CA LEU A 44 -23.37 10.11 32.92
C LEU A 44 -23.51 8.71 33.55
N HIS A 45 -22.95 8.50 34.75
CA HIS A 45 -23.16 7.29 35.56
C HIS A 45 -24.62 7.03 35.91
N LEU A 46 -25.45 8.05 36.05
CA LEU A 46 -26.90 7.93 36.29
C LEU A 46 -27.61 7.40 35.03
N LEU A 47 -27.13 7.80 33.84
CA LEU A 47 -27.62 7.29 32.56
C LEU A 47 -27.24 5.82 32.36
N GLU A 48 -26.06 5.37 32.82
CA GLU A 48 -25.65 3.98 32.75
C GLU A 48 -26.62 3.04 33.45
N LEU A 49 -27.17 3.46 34.57
CA LEU A 49 -28.22 2.73 35.32
C LEU A 49 -29.53 2.61 34.52
N GLN A 50 -29.88 3.60 33.73
CA GLN A 50 -31.06 3.60 32.87
C GLN A 50 -30.87 2.79 31.57
N ILE A 51 -29.64 2.74 31.07
CA ILE A 51 -29.30 2.08 29.78
C ILE A 51 -29.05 0.61 29.97
N GLY A 52 -28.87 0.11 31.18
CA GLY A 52 -28.64 -1.30 31.48
C GLY A 52 -27.27 -1.81 31.04
N GLY A 53 -26.21 -0.99 31.09
CA GLY A 53 -24.85 -1.44 30.76
C GLY A 53 -23.79 -0.33 30.78
N ALA A 54 -22.56 -0.73 31.00
CA ALA A 54 -21.40 0.16 31.14
C ALA A 54 -21.09 0.95 29.86
N LEU A 55 -21.17 2.26 29.90
CA LEU A 55 -20.88 3.16 28.78
C LEU A 55 -19.42 3.05 28.30
N TRP A 56 -18.48 2.82 29.25
CA TRP A 56 -17.06 2.65 28.94
C TRP A 56 -16.80 1.45 28.01
N LEU A 57 -17.55 0.36 28.18
CA LEU A 57 -17.41 -0.84 27.33
C LEU A 57 -17.86 -0.53 25.89
N ARG A 58 -19.01 0.16 25.76
CA ARG A 58 -19.53 0.62 24.45
C ARG A 58 -18.57 1.59 23.77
N ALA A 59 -18.01 2.53 24.51
CA ALA A 59 -17.00 3.48 24.04
C ALA A 59 -15.70 2.78 23.63
N GLY A 60 -15.28 1.75 24.37
CA GLY A 60 -14.12 0.92 24.04
C GLY A 60 -14.31 0.15 22.73
N VAL A 61 -15.46 -0.50 22.55
CA VAL A 61 -15.79 -1.23 21.31
C VAL A 61 -15.88 -0.25 20.12
N PHE A 62 -16.53 0.89 20.29
CA PHE A 62 -16.62 1.94 19.28
C PHE A 62 -15.22 2.42 18.86
N ALA A 63 -14.38 2.80 19.81
CA ALA A 63 -13.02 3.27 19.55
C ALA A 63 -12.14 2.20 18.87
N LEU A 64 -12.26 0.95 19.32
CA LEU A 64 -11.54 -0.18 18.71
C LEU A 64 -11.91 -0.36 17.23
N ILE A 65 -13.20 -0.35 16.90
CA ILE A 65 -13.68 -0.48 15.52
C ILE A 65 -13.17 0.68 14.67
N VAL A 66 -13.25 1.92 15.17
CA VAL A 66 -12.76 3.11 14.47
C VAL A 66 -11.25 2.97 14.19
N VAL A 67 -10.43 2.65 15.20
CA VAL A 67 -8.98 2.50 15.04
C VAL A 67 -8.63 1.36 14.07
N VAL A 68 -9.34 0.22 14.15
CA VAL A 68 -9.14 -0.90 13.22
C VAL A 68 -9.49 -0.49 11.78
N CYS A 69 -10.55 0.26 11.57
CA CYS A 69 -10.90 0.79 10.26
C CYS A 69 -9.83 1.79 9.76
N LEU A 70 -9.37 2.72 10.58
CA LEU A 70 -8.29 3.65 10.22
C LEU A 70 -6.99 2.90 9.85
N LEU A 71 -6.68 1.82 10.59
CA LEU A 71 -5.53 0.95 10.29
C LEU A 71 -5.72 0.24 8.94
N ALA A 72 -6.90 -0.35 8.71
CA ALA A 72 -7.25 -1.06 7.47
C ALA A 72 -7.15 -0.13 6.25
N PHE A 73 -7.54 1.14 6.40
CA PHE A 73 -7.40 2.16 5.36
C PHE A 73 -5.97 2.72 5.22
N GLY A 74 -4.99 2.09 5.87
CA GLY A 74 -3.57 2.43 5.73
C GLY A 74 -3.18 3.79 6.29
N LEU A 75 -4.02 4.38 7.15
CA LEU A 75 -3.80 5.70 7.72
C LEU A 75 -2.65 5.75 8.74
N TYR A 76 -2.17 4.59 9.20
CA TYR A 76 -0.99 4.43 10.07
C TYR A 76 0.23 3.86 9.32
N SER A 77 0.19 3.78 7.99
CA SER A 77 1.36 3.38 7.22
C SER A 77 2.37 4.52 7.14
N ALA A 78 3.65 4.21 7.35
CA ALA A 78 4.75 5.19 7.28
C ALA A 78 4.91 5.83 5.88
N ARG A 79 4.26 5.28 4.86
CA ARG A 79 4.34 5.65 3.45
C ARG A 79 3.13 6.43 2.93
N GLN A 80 2.54 7.28 3.74
CA GLN A 80 1.45 8.10 3.22
C GLN A 80 1.96 9.04 2.11
N ARG A 81 1.75 8.66 0.85
CA ARG A 81 1.89 9.55 -0.32
C ARG A 81 0.70 10.52 -0.46
N ALA A 82 -0.27 10.43 0.43
CA ALA A 82 -1.51 11.16 0.32
C ALA A 82 -1.28 12.65 0.54
N GLN A 83 -1.70 13.45 -0.42
CA GLN A 83 -2.01 14.86 -0.20
C GLN A 83 -3.08 14.97 0.88
N VAL A 84 -3.24 16.14 1.50
CA VAL A 84 -4.25 16.36 2.56
C VAL A 84 -5.65 15.89 2.12
N SER A 85 -6.01 16.12 0.86
CA SER A 85 -7.26 15.62 0.24
C SER A 85 -7.40 14.09 0.30
N GLY A 86 -6.32 13.35 0.07
CA GLY A 86 -6.34 11.89 0.12
C GLY A 86 -6.45 11.36 1.55
N VAL A 87 -5.87 12.06 2.53
CA VAL A 87 -6.06 11.73 3.96
C VAL A 87 -7.52 11.92 4.36
N LEU A 88 -8.15 13.03 3.94
CA LEU A 88 -9.57 13.32 4.20
C LEU A 88 -10.47 12.21 3.65
N VAL A 89 -10.31 11.85 2.38
CA VAL A 89 -11.11 10.77 1.75
C VAL A 89 -10.97 9.46 2.50
N ARG A 90 -9.76 9.09 2.92
CA ARG A 90 -9.52 7.85 3.68
C ARG A 90 -10.14 7.88 5.06
N VAL A 91 -10.07 9.02 5.77
CA VAL A 91 -10.71 9.16 7.09
C VAL A 91 -12.23 9.02 6.94
N VAL A 92 -12.84 9.72 5.99
CA VAL A 92 -14.29 9.62 5.71
C VAL A 92 -14.69 8.19 5.35
N ALA A 93 -13.96 7.54 4.45
CA ALA A 93 -14.24 6.16 4.07
C ALA A 93 -14.07 5.16 5.23
N ALA A 94 -13.02 5.34 6.05
CA ALA A 94 -12.80 4.52 7.24
C ALA A 94 -13.94 4.67 8.26
N LEU A 95 -14.41 5.90 8.50
CA LEU A 95 -15.52 6.17 9.40
C LEU A 95 -16.85 5.64 8.86
N ALA A 96 -17.09 5.70 7.54
CA ALA A 96 -18.28 5.12 6.93
C ALA A 96 -18.30 3.58 7.11
N VAL A 97 -17.17 2.91 6.88
CA VAL A 97 -17.04 1.46 7.12
C VAL A 97 -17.14 1.14 8.62
N ALA A 98 -16.55 1.97 9.48
CA ALA A 98 -16.67 1.83 10.93
C ALA A 98 -18.14 1.93 11.39
N SER A 99 -18.93 2.87 10.85
CA SER A 99 -20.36 3.00 11.16
C SER A 99 -21.13 1.73 10.80
N CYS A 100 -20.88 1.15 9.61
CA CYS A 100 -21.47 -0.13 9.23
C CYS A 100 -21.05 -1.27 10.17
N GLY A 101 -19.76 -1.32 10.55
CA GLY A 101 -19.22 -2.32 11.48
C GLY A 101 -19.83 -2.18 12.88
N ILE A 102 -19.96 -0.97 13.37
CA ILE A 102 -20.59 -0.66 14.67
C ILE A 102 -22.06 -1.08 14.67
N ALA A 103 -22.82 -0.72 13.62
CA ALA A 103 -24.21 -1.11 13.46
C ALA A 103 -24.36 -2.64 13.45
N ALA A 104 -23.47 -3.37 12.75
CA ALA A 104 -23.46 -4.84 12.71
C ALA A 104 -23.18 -5.45 14.10
N VAL A 105 -22.16 -4.93 14.82
CA VAL A 105 -21.83 -5.40 16.18
C VAL A 105 -22.99 -5.16 17.14
N PHE A 106 -23.64 -4.00 17.08
CA PHE A 106 -24.77 -3.69 17.95
C PHE A 106 -26.04 -4.46 17.58
N TYR A 107 -26.18 -4.87 16.32
CA TYR A 107 -27.24 -5.78 15.92
C TYR A 107 -27.02 -7.19 16.45
N LEU A 108 -25.77 -7.70 16.40
CA LEU A 108 -25.40 -9.03 16.89
C LEU A 108 -25.33 -9.11 18.42
N LEU A 109 -24.98 -8.00 19.08
CA LEU A 109 -24.83 -7.90 20.54
C LEU A 109 -25.75 -6.80 21.09
N PRO A 110 -27.05 -7.08 21.27
CA PRO A 110 -28.03 -6.08 21.70
C PRO A 110 -27.69 -5.38 23.03
N THR A 111 -26.90 -6.04 23.88
CA THR A 111 -26.41 -5.49 25.15
C THR A 111 -25.51 -4.26 24.99
N LEU A 112 -24.88 -4.15 23.81
CA LEU A 112 -24.00 -3.02 23.45
C LEU A 112 -24.71 -1.93 22.66
N HIS A 113 -26.00 -2.08 22.39
CA HIS A 113 -26.77 -1.17 21.54
C HIS A 113 -26.59 0.31 21.94
N LEU A 114 -26.37 1.15 20.91
CA LEU A 114 -26.37 2.61 21.00
C LEU A 114 -27.53 3.20 20.17
N TRP A 115 -28.05 4.34 20.59
CA TRP A 115 -29.05 5.06 19.80
C TRP A 115 -28.41 5.58 18.50
N ARG A 116 -29.10 5.44 17.39
CA ARG A 116 -28.63 5.87 16.06
C ARG A 116 -28.17 7.32 16.03
N GLY A 117 -28.84 8.22 16.77
CA GLY A 117 -28.45 9.62 16.87
C GLY A 117 -27.15 9.84 17.66
N VAL A 118 -26.86 9.02 18.67
CA VAL A 118 -25.59 9.03 19.42
C VAL A 118 -24.45 8.51 18.51
N GLU A 119 -24.68 7.43 17.80
CA GLU A 119 -23.71 6.86 16.87
C GLU A 119 -23.31 7.87 15.78
N ALA A 120 -24.30 8.47 15.10
CA ALA A 120 -24.05 9.48 14.07
C ALA A 120 -23.23 10.67 14.61
N LEU A 121 -23.61 11.18 15.79
CA LEU A 121 -22.91 12.31 16.43
C LEU A 121 -21.50 11.91 16.87
N ALA A 122 -21.30 10.69 17.41
CA ALA A 122 -19.99 10.18 17.79
C ALA A 122 -19.04 10.02 16.58
N ILE A 123 -19.55 9.53 15.44
CA ILE A 123 -18.79 9.43 14.19
C ILE A 123 -18.36 10.82 13.70
N ILE A 124 -19.25 11.82 13.72
CA ILE A 124 -18.93 13.18 13.29
C ILE A 124 -17.86 13.80 14.21
N LEU A 125 -18.04 13.72 15.53
CA LEU A 125 -17.09 14.25 16.52
C LEU A 125 -15.73 13.54 16.40
N SER A 126 -15.73 12.23 16.25
CA SER A 126 -14.50 11.46 16.00
C SER A 126 -13.81 11.92 14.72
N GLY A 127 -14.56 12.11 13.63
CA GLY A 127 -14.01 12.58 12.37
C GLY A 127 -13.34 13.96 12.48
N CYS A 128 -13.99 14.90 13.12
CA CYS A 128 -13.43 16.24 13.38
C CYS A 128 -12.17 16.16 14.25
N GLY A 129 -12.21 15.41 15.34
CA GLY A 129 -11.07 15.25 16.24
C GLY A 129 -9.88 14.53 15.60
N ILE A 130 -10.12 13.46 14.84
CA ILE A 130 -9.10 12.72 14.10
C ILE A 130 -8.48 13.63 13.02
N MET A 131 -9.27 14.39 12.29
CA MET A 131 -8.73 15.31 11.28
C MET A 131 -7.87 16.38 11.91
N LEU A 132 -8.31 16.97 13.03
CA LEU A 132 -7.53 17.97 13.77
C LEU A 132 -6.21 17.38 14.29
N SER A 133 -6.26 16.18 14.90
CA SER A 133 -5.05 15.50 15.38
C SER A 133 -4.04 15.26 14.27
N ARG A 134 -4.49 14.88 13.07
CA ARG A 134 -3.63 14.66 11.90
C ARG A 134 -3.03 15.94 11.35
N LEU A 135 -3.77 17.03 11.31
CA LEU A 135 -3.24 18.34 10.92
C LEU A 135 -2.17 18.82 11.90
N LEU A 136 -2.40 18.66 13.21
CA LEU A 136 -1.41 18.98 14.25
C LEU A 136 -0.19 18.07 14.13
N PHE A 137 -0.39 16.76 13.99
CA PHE A 137 0.70 15.79 13.83
C PHE A 137 1.55 16.08 12.59
N ALA A 138 0.92 16.42 11.45
CA ALA A 138 1.63 16.77 10.23
C ALA A 138 2.51 18.03 10.41
N ARG A 139 2.06 19.01 11.19
CA ARG A 139 2.86 20.22 11.53
C ARG A 139 4.00 19.90 12.49
N LEU A 140 3.77 19.04 13.49
CA LEU A 140 4.77 18.70 14.51
C LEU A 140 5.84 17.75 13.98
N VAL A 141 5.46 16.74 13.17
CA VAL A 141 6.36 15.70 12.66
C VAL A 141 7.16 16.16 11.42
N SER A 142 6.81 17.29 10.81
CA SER A 142 7.67 17.89 9.77
C SER A 142 9.02 18.39 10.31
N GLN A 143 9.21 18.42 11.63
CA GLN A 143 10.48 18.75 12.27
C GLN A 143 11.50 17.59 12.12
N GLU A 144 12.75 17.93 11.84
CA GLU A 144 13.86 16.98 11.61
C GLU A 144 14.15 16.04 12.79
N ILE A 145 13.66 16.39 13.99
CA ILE A 145 13.83 15.68 15.26
C ILE A 145 13.37 14.20 15.19
N PHE A 146 12.40 13.89 14.36
CA PHE A 146 11.83 12.53 14.24
C PHE A 146 12.43 11.69 13.11
N LYS A 147 13.36 12.25 12.32
CA LYS A 147 14.03 11.50 11.26
C LYS A 147 15.12 10.59 11.86
N ARG A 148 15.20 9.36 11.37
CA ARG A 148 16.29 8.46 11.73
C ARG A 148 17.59 8.97 11.13
N ARG A 149 18.63 9.04 11.92
CA ARG A 149 19.99 9.41 11.48
C ARG A 149 20.70 8.16 10.99
N VAL A 150 20.90 8.07 9.68
CA VAL A 150 21.42 6.88 9.00
C VAL A 150 22.85 7.11 8.54
N LEU A 151 23.75 6.22 8.93
CA LEU A 151 25.12 6.11 8.46
C LEU A 151 25.21 4.92 7.50
N VAL A 152 25.84 5.08 6.35
CA VAL A 152 26.02 4.01 5.37
C VAL A 152 27.45 3.49 5.45
N TYR A 153 27.62 2.20 5.71
CA TYR A 153 28.91 1.52 5.68
C TYR A 153 29.12 0.90 4.30
N GLY A 154 29.94 1.56 3.49
CA GLY A 154 30.20 1.29 2.08
C GLY A 154 30.28 2.57 1.27
N THR A 155 31.12 2.59 0.24
CA THR A 155 31.31 3.74 -0.68
C THR A 155 31.27 3.34 -2.16
N GLY A 156 31.04 2.07 -2.44
CA GLY A 156 30.98 1.50 -3.78
C GLY A 156 29.66 1.68 -4.50
N ALA A 157 29.43 0.88 -5.53
CA ALA A 157 28.22 0.93 -6.37
C ALA A 157 26.94 0.67 -5.58
N ALA A 158 26.99 -0.23 -4.58
CA ALA A 158 25.85 -0.50 -3.70
C ALA A 158 25.45 0.73 -2.87
N ALA A 159 26.43 1.49 -2.36
CA ALA A 159 26.18 2.70 -1.57
C ALA A 159 25.54 3.84 -2.41
N VAL A 160 25.85 3.91 -3.71
CA VAL A 160 25.22 4.87 -4.64
C VAL A 160 23.71 4.69 -4.69
N ALA A 161 23.18 3.49 -4.46
CA ALA A 161 21.74 3.25 -4.41
C ALA A 161 21.05 4.06 -3.30
N VAL A 162 21.72 4.31 -2.17
CA VAL A 162 21.22 5.18 -1.08
C VAL A 162 21.40 6.65 -1.45
N ALA A 163 22.56 7.03 -1.99
CA ALA A 163 22.85 8.40 -2.40
C ALA A 163 21.89 8.89 -3.50
N SER A 164 21.49 7.99 -4.43
CA SER A 164 20.60 8.27 -5.55
C SER A 164 19.12 8.40 -5.19
N LEU A 165 18.73 8.19 -3.94
CA LEU A 165 17.36 8.43 -3.47
C LEU A 165 17.04 9.93 -3.52
N ARG A 166 16.48 10.40 -4.66
CA ARG A 166 16.19 11.84 -4.89
C ARG A 166 14.77 12.24 -4.52
N ARG A 167 13.81 11.29 -4.49
CA ARG A 167 12.41 11.60 -4.19
C ARG A 167 12.26 11.98 -2.72
N SER A 168 11.66 13.12 -2.45
CA SER A 168 11.36 13.57 -1.09
C SER A 168 10.53 12.55 -0.28
N THR A 169 9.72 11.75 -0.98
CA THR A 169 8.95 10.65 -0.39
C THR A 169 9.80 9.53 0.14
N ASP A 170 10.91 9.23 -0.53
CA ASP A 170 11.79 8.10 -0.18
C ASP A 170 12.78 8.49 0.94
N ARG A 171 12.99 9.80 1.17
CA ARG A 171 13.84 10.37 2.22
C ARG A 171 13.10 10.88 3.46
N ARG A 172 11.77 10.82 3.49
CA ARG A 172 10.98 11.37 4.62
C ARG A 172 11.27 10.70 5.96
N GLY A 173 11.63 9.42 5.96
CA GLY A 173 11.82 8.63 7.17
C GLY A 173 13.22 8.71 7.78
N PHE A 174 14.19 9.27 7.08
CA PHE A 174 15.57 9.29 7.54
C PHE A 174 16.36 10.50 7.05
N GLN A 175 17.45 10.80 7.76
CA GLN A 175 18.47 11.76 7.39
C GLN A 175 19.78 11.00 7.15
N LEU A 176 20.35 11.11 5.96
CA LEU A 176 21.66 10.57 5.67
C LEU A 176 22.71 11.41 6.37
N VAL A 177 23.49 10.79 7.26
CA VAL A 177 24.56 11.45 8.00
C VAL A 177 25.85 11.44 7.19
N GLY A 178 26.17 10.32 6.52
CA GLY A 178 27.35 10.18 5.69
C GLY A 178 27.61 8.72 5.33
N PHE A 179 28.79 8.51 4.73
CA PHE A 179 29.28 7.21 4.31
C PHE A 179 30.59 6.89 5.05
N VAL A 180 30.83 5.62 5.36
CA VAL A 180 32.11 5.14 5.89
C VAL A 180 32.72 4.22 4.84
N GLN A 181 33.98 4.50 4.50
CA GLN A 181 34.71 3.72 3.50
C GLN A 181 35.34 2.47 4.14
N PRO A 182 35.00 1.25 3.68
CA PRO A 182 35.75 0.04 3.96
C PRO A 182 37.15 0.12 3.38
N SER A 183 38.12 -0.52 4.03
CA SER A 183 39.55 -0.39 3.68
C SER A 183 39.93 -0.75 2.25
N GLU A 184 39.14 -1.59 1.56
CA GLU A 184 39.45 -2.09 0.21
C GLU A 184 38.39 -1.71 -0.82
N GLU A 185 37.46 -0.80 -0.51
CA GLU A 185 36.36 -0.45 -1.40
C GLU A 185 36.63 0.82 -2.19
N SER A 186 36.22 0.85 -3.47
CA SER A 186 36.35 2.02 -4.33
C SER A 186 35.44 3.15 -3.86
N LEU A 187 35.91 4.38 -4.01
CA LEU A 187 35.12 5.58 -3.71
C LEU A 187 34.30 5.99 -4.93
N VAL A 188 32.98 5.71 -4.91
CA VAL A 188 32.03 6.06 -5.97
C VAL A 188 31.04 7.12 -5.50
N VAL A 189 30.81 7.23 -4.18
CA VAL A 189 29.96 8.27 -3.56
C VAL A 189 30.74 9.59 -3.45
N PRO A 190 30.04 10.76 -3.30
CA PRO A 190 30.71 12.05 -3.13
C PRO A 190 31.67 12.04 -1.93
N ALA A 191 32.94 12.40 -2.18
CA ALA A 191 33.99 12.38 -1.13
C ALA A 191 33.68 13.29 0.06
N GLU A 192 32.94 14.37 -0.16
CA GLU A 192 32.50 15.33 0.88
C GLU A 192 31.58 14.69 1.94
N GLN A 193 30.93 13.57 1.61
CA GLN A 193 30.02 12.86 2.49
C GLN A 193 30.65 11.65 3.17
N VAL A 194 31.95 11.39 2.91
CA VAL A 194 32.68 10.29 3.51
C VAL A 194 33.23 10.72 4.84
N LEU A 195 32.96 9.91 5.86
CA LEU A 195 33.39 10.12 7.25
C LEU A 195 34.42 9.07 7.61
N ASP A 196 35.49 9.50 8.28
CA ASP A 196 36.51 8.60 8.82
C ASP A 196 36.15 8.20 10.26
N PRO A 197 35.94 6.90 10.54
CA PRO A 197 35.69 6.43 11.89
C PRO A 197 36.92 6.42 12.79
N HIS A 198 38.13 6.67 12.26
CA HIS A 198 39.42 6.57 12.98
C HIS A 198 39.56 5.25 13.76
N GLY A 199 39.05 4.14 13.21
CA GLY A 199 39.05 2.82 13.84
C GLY A 199 37.97 2.60 14.92
N ASP A 200 37.13 3.58 15.20
CA ASP A 200 35.99 3.49 16.16
C ASP A 200 34.67 3.87 15.52
N LEU A 201 34.03 2.90 14.88
CA LEU A 201 32.70 3.08 14.27
C LEU A 201 31.63 3.38 15.33
N ARG A 202 31.72 2.76 16.51
CA ARG A 202 30.80 2.99 17.63
C ARG A 202 30.87 4.42 18.11
N GLY A 203 32.08 4.92 18.40
CA GLY A 203 32.27 6.29 18.84
C GLY A 203 31.84 7.32 17.79
N LEU A 204 31.98 7.02 16.49
CA LEU A 204 31.42 7.83 15.41
C LEU A 204 29.91 7.87 15.48
N CYS A 205 29.26 6.72 15.67
CA CYS A 205 27.80 6.65 15.79
C CYS A 205 27.28 7.43 17.00
N GLU A 206 27.95 7.35 18.13
CA GLU A 206 27.60 8.10 19.36
C GLU A 206 27.75 9.61 19.16
N ARG A 207 28.89 10.10 18.63
CA ARG A 207 29.14 11.52 18.34
C ARG A 207 28.11 12.12 17.37
N LEU A 208 27.71 11.37 16.35
CA LEU A 208 26.77 11.83 15.34
C LEU A 208 25.32 11.44 15.64
N SER A 209 25.05 10.87 16.82
CA SER A 209 23.72 10.41 17.22
C SER A 209 23.07 9.54 16.15
N VAL A 210 23.83 8.61 15.54
CA VAL A 210 23.36 7.68 14.52
C VAL A 210 22.41 6.69 15.16
N THR A 211 21.25 6.50 14.54
CA THR A 211 20.25 5.54 15.02
C THR A 211 20.27 4.23 14.22
N GLU A 212 20.84 4.27 13.02
CA GLU A 212 20.87 3.11 12.13
C GLU A 212 22.13 3.13 11.23
N VAL A 213 22.82 2.00 11.16
CA VAL A 213 23.91 1.74 10.21
C VAL A 213 23.38 0.85 9.10
N VAL A 214 23.52 1.29 7.85
CA VAL A 214 23.15 0.52 6.65
C VAL A 214 24.41 -0.05 6.03
N VAL A 215 24.48 -1.39 5.95
CA VAL A 215 25.63 -2.09 5.35
C VAL A 215 25.42 -2.17 3.84
N ALA A 216 26.22 -1.40 3.09
CA ALA A 216 26.15 -1.23 1.64
C ALA A 216 27.50 -1.54 0.96
N MET A 217 28.23 -2.55 1.44
CA MET A 217 29.47 -3.01 0.84
C MET A 217 29.19 -3.79 -0.45
N ASP A 218 30.00 -3.55 -1.50
CA ASP A 218 29.92 -4.28 -2.78
C ASP A 218 30.40 -5.73 -2.60
N ASP A 219 31.48 -5.97 -1.88
CA ASP A 219 31.98 -7.32 -1.55
C ASP A 219 32.12 -7.51 -0.04
N ARG A 220 31.25 -8.32 0.53
CA ARG A 220 31.25 -8.66 1.97
C ARG A 220 32.32 -9.69 2.37
N ARG A 221 32.97 -10.33 1.42
CA ARG A 221 34.01 -11.33 1.69
C ARG A 221 35.34 -10.67 2.10
N ARG A 222 35.51 -9.39 1.75
CA ARG A 222 36.70 -8.62 2.02
C ARG A 222 36.44 -7.61 3.13
N GLY A 223 37.07 -7.84 4.31
CA GLY A 223 37.06 -6.85 5.37
C GLY A 223 35.71 -6.52 6.01
N PHE A 224 34.77 -7.48 6.08
CA PHE A 224 33.48 -7.23 6.73
C PHE A 224 33.67 -6.95 8.24
N PRO A 225 33.27 -5.78 8.77
CA PRO A 225 33.58 -5.33 10.12
C PRO A 225 32.62 -5.93 11.15
N ILE A 226 32.69 -7.26 11.35
CA ILE A 226 31.73 -7.99 12.22
C ILE A 226 31.76 -7.43 13.65
N ARG A 227 32.94 -7.21 14.22
CA ARG A 227 33.10 -6.73 15.60
C ARG A 227 32.52 -5.33 15.76
N GLU A 228 32.89 -4.40 14.91
CA GLU A 228 32.47 -3.01 14.95
C GLU A 228 30.93 -2.88 14.78
N LEU A 229 30.35 -3.64 13.85
CA LEU A 229 28.90 -3.66 13.66
C LEU A 229 28.14 -4.30 14.83
N LEU A 230 28.74 -5.33 15.45
CA LEU A 230 28.21 -5.94 16.66
C LEU A 230 28.23 -4.97 17.83
N ASP A 231 29.35 -4.24 18.02
CA ASP A 231 29.50 -3.24 19.07
C ASP A 231 28.49 -2.09 18.90
N CYS A 232 28.27 -1.62 17.67
CA CYS A 232 27.21 -0.66 17.37
C CYS A 232 25.82 -1.22 17.73
N ARG A 233 25.53 -2.48 17.39
CA ARG A 233 24.24 -3.10 17.68
C ARG A 233 23.99 -3.28 19.17
N LEU A 234 25.03 -3.68 19.94
CA LEU A 234 24.98 -3.80 21.39
C LEU A 234 24.84 -2.43 22.08
N ALA A 235 25.34 -1.36 21.47
CA ALA A 235 25.15 0.02 21.91
C ALA A 235 23.74 0.58 21.56
N GLY A 236 22.87 -0.21 20.92
CA GLY A 236 21.48 0.19 20.60
C GLY A 236 21.30 0.83 19.22
N VAL A 237 22.35 0.85 18.38
CA VAL A 237 22.24 1.29 16.98
C VAL A 237 21.71 0.14 16.12
N ASP A 238 20.66 0.38 15.36
CA ASP A 238 20.13 -0.63 14.43
C ASP A 238 21.15 -0.88 13.30
N VAL A 239 21.43 -2.16 12.99
CA VAL A 239 22.26 -2.54 11.84
C VAL A 239 21.36 -3.22 10.82
N THR A 240 21.31 -2.67 9.61
CA THR A 240 20.37 -3.11 8.56
C THR A 240 21.13 -3.34 7.25
N GLU A 241 20.73 -4.39 6.53
CA GLU A 241 21.24 -4.67 5.19
C GLU A 241 20.66 -3.69 4.16
N LEU A 242 21.44 -3.30 3.15
CA LEU A 242 21.06 -2.35 2.10
C LEU A 242 19.71 -2.68 1.45
N LEU A 243 19.50 -3.93 1.02
CA LEU A 243 18.25 -4.33 0.35
C LEU A 243 17.03 -4.17 1.26
N THR A 244 17.16 -4.55 2.53
CA THR A 244 16.10 -4.40 3.54
C THR A 244 15.81 -2.92 3.80
N PHE A 245 16.86 -2.09 3.85
CA PHE A 245 16.71 -0.64 3.98
C PHE A 245 16.00 -0.04 2.78
N LEU A 246 16.46 -0.32 1.55
CA LEU A 246 15.86 0.20 0.32
C LEU A 246 14.41 -0.26 0.16
N GLU A 247 14.12 -1.54 0.41
CA GLU A 247 12.77 -2.08 0.40
C GLU A 247 11.84 -1.32 1.36
N ARG A 248 12.31 -1.08 2.57
CA ARG A 248 11.55 -0.36 3.58
C ARG A 248 11.30 1.10 3.21
N GLU A 249 12.29 1.80 2.67
CA GLU A 249 12.16 3.23 2.34
C GLU A 249 11.43 3.46 1.01
N THR A 250 11.66 2.61 0.00
CA THR A 250 11.12 2.84 -1.36
C THR A 250 9.83 2.07 -1.69
N GLY A 251 9.50 0.99 -0.95
CA GLY A 251 8.36 0.12 -1.23
C GLY A 251 8.49 -0.71 -2.49
N ARG A 252 9.72 -1.01 -2.86
CA ARG A 252 10.06 -1.84 -4.00
C ARG A 252 11.31 -2.67 -3.71
N VAL A 253 11.44 -3.80 -4.35
CA VAL A 253 12.62 -4.66 -4.29
C VAL A 253 13.55 -4.28 -5.44
N ARG A 254 14.70 -3.68 -5.15
CA ARG A 254 15.68 -3.26 -6.15
C ARG A 254 16.35 -4.49 -6.77
N VAL A 255 15.98 -4.80 -8.02
CA VAL A 255 16.48 -5.98 -8.75
C VAL A 255 17.96 -5.84 -9.14
N ASP A 256 18.42 -4.62 -9.39
CA ASP A 256 19.79 -4.28 -9.76
C ASP A 256 20.85 -4.57 -8.67
N VAL A 257 20.44 -4.52 -7.39
CA VAL A 257 21.29 -4.86 -6.24
C VAL A 257 20.82 -6.13 -5.52
N LEU A 258 19.94 -6.90 -6.15
CA LEU A 258 19.36 -8.10 -5.58
C LEU A 258 20.35 -9.26 -5.55
N ASN A 259 20.64 -9.76 -4.34
CA ASN A 259 21.34 -11.00 -4.16
C ASN A 259 20.34 -12.18 -4.12
N PRO A 260 20.56 -13.28 -4.88
CA PRO A 260 19.70 -14.47 -4.83
C PRO A 260 19.47 -15.03 -3.43
N SER A 261 20.49 -15.00 -2.57
CA SER A 261 20.38 -15.43 -1.16
C SER A 261 19.31 -14.65 -0.41
N TRP A 262 19.12 -13.37 -0.70
CA TRP A 262 18.12 -12.56 -0.05
C TRP A 262 16.69 -13.01 -0.38
N MET A 263 16.42 -13.47 -1.61
CA MET A 263 15.13 -14.04 -1.97
C MET A 263 14.87 -15.38 -1.27
N ILE A 264 15.91 -16.19 -1.08
CA ILE A 264 15.80 -17.53 -0.47
C ILE A 264 15.62 -17.43 1.04
N PHE A 265 16.42 -16.59 1.70
CA PHE A 265 16.44 -16.48 3.17
C PHE A 265 15.60 -15.32 3.70
N GLY A 266 15.15 -14.41 2.83
CA GLY A 266 14.28 -13.29 3.20
C GLY A 266 12.94 -13.76 3.76
N GLN A 267 12.47 -13.10 4.81
CA GLN A 267 11.12 -13.35 5.33
C GLN A 267 10.08 -12.85 4.32
N GLY A 268 9.00 -13.59 4.15
CA GLY A 268 7.94 -13.31 3.17
C GLY A 268 7.83 -14.47 2.17
N PHE A 269 7.26 -14.28 1.02
CA PHE A 269 7.05 -15.28 -0.05
C PHE A 269 6.32 -16.57 0.40
N ARG A 270 5.68 -16.57 1.58
CA ARG A 270 4.99 -17.75 2.11
C ARG A 270 3.54 -17.80 1.60
N ARG A 271 3.12 -19.00 1.17
CA ARG A 271 1.71 -19.29 0.87
C ARG A 271 1.06 -19.86 2.14
N ASP A 272 0.47 -18.99 2.94
CA ASP A 272 -0.32 -19.40 4.10
C ASP A 272 -1.76 -19.72 3.63
N PRO A 273 -2.33 -20.89 3.96
CA PRO A 273 -3.72 -21.24 3.64
C PRO A 273 -4.73 -20.20 4.15
N LEU A 274 -4.53 -19.69 5.37
CA LEU A 274 -5.39 -18.65 5.94
C LEU A 274 -5.34 -17.36 5.12
N ARG A 275 -4.17 -17.02 4.62
CA ARG A 275 -3.98 -15.85 3.73
C ARG A 275 -4.69 -16.06 2.40
N LEU A 276 -4.60 -17.25 1.79
CA LEU A 276 -5.30 -17.58 0.55
C LEU A 276 -6.82 -17.51 0.73
N PHE A 277 -7.33 -18.04 1.86
CA PHE A 277 -8.74 -17.97 2.20
C PHE A 277 -9.22 -16.52 2.40
N SER A 278 -8.50 -15.73 3.21
CA SER A 278 -8.86 -14.32 3.46
C SER A 278 -8.83 -13.47 2.19
N SER A 279 -7.84 -13.69 1.31
CA SER A 279 -7.79 -13.05 -0.01
C SER A 279 -8.99 -13.43 -0.87
N ARG A 280 -9.40 -14.72 -0.85
CA ARG A 280 -10.57 -15.17 -1.61
C ARG A 280 -11.87 -14.57 -1.09
N MET A 281 -12.03 -14.43 0.22
CA MET A 281 -13.18 -13.75 0.81
C MET A 281 -13.23 -12.27 0.43
N LEU A 282 -12.08 -11.60 0.44
CA LEU A 282 -11.97 -10.22 -0.03
C LEU A 282 -12.34 -10.10 -1.52
N ASP A 283 -11.84 -11.02 -2.36
CA ASP A 283 -12.15 -11.06 -3.80
C ASP A 283 -13.66 -11.20 -4.05
N LEU A 284 -14.32 -12.12 -3.36
CA LEU A 284 -15.76 -12.35 -3.50
C LEU A 284 -16.58 -11.16 -3.00
N GLY A 285 -16.24 -10.60 -1.82
CA GLY A 285 -16.92 -9.44 -1.26
C GLY A 285 -16.77 -8.20 -2.13
N ALA A 286 -15.54 -7.92 -2.59
CA ALA A 286 -15.28 -6.80 -3.50
C ALA A 286 -15.97 -6.99 -4.86
N SER A 287 -15.97 -8.24 -5.41
CA SER A 287 -16.68 -8.55 -6.66
C SER A 287 -18.17 -8.26 -6.54
N PHE A 288 -18.81 -8.71 -5.47
CA PHE A 288 -20.22 -8.48 -5.23
C PHE A 288 -20.53 -6.98 -5.09
N ALA A 289 -19.77 -6.27 -4.28
CA ALA A 289 -19.95 -4.83 -4.07
C ALA A 289 -19.80 -4.03 -5.36
N VAL A 290 -18.69 -4.26 -6.11
CA VAL A 290 -18.44 -3.55 -7.38
C VAL A 290 -19.50 -3.91 -8.42
N LEU A 291 -19.88 -5.20 -8.55
CA LEU A 291 -20.89 -5.63 -9.52
C LEU A 291 -22.24 -4.96 -9.24
N THR A 292 -22.68 -4.93 -7.96
CA THR A 292 -23.94 -4.30 -7.56
C THR A 292 -23.97 -2.81 -7.91
N VAL A 293 -22.90 -2.08 -7.58
CA VAL A 293 -22.80 -0.63 -7.82
C VAL A 293 -22.65 -0.32 -9.32
N SER A 294 -21.89 -1.14 -10.06
CA SER A 294 -21.58 -0.88 -11.46
C SER A 294 -22.60 -1.48 -12.44
N LEU A 295 -23.59 -2.24 -11.97
CA LEU A 295 -24.59 -2.88 -12.86
C LEU A 295 -25.26 -1.92 -13.84
N PRO A 296 -25.76 -0.74 -13.43
CA PRO A 296 -26.33 0.21 -14.39
C PRO A 296 -25.32 0.67 -15.45
N ALA A 297 -24.07 0.94 -15.04
CA ALA A 297 -23.02 1.35 -15.97
C ALA A 297 -22.65 0.22 -16.95
N ILE A 298 -22.63 -1.03 -16.49
CA ILE A 298 -22.41 -2.22 -17.33
C ILE A 298 -23.50 -2.31 -18.40
N LEU A 299 -24.77 -2.21 -18.02
CA LEU A 299 -25.90 -2.29 -18.96
C LEU A 299 -25.87 -1.16 -19.99
N LEU A 300 -25.65 0.08 -19.53
CA LEU A 300 -25.53 1.25 -20.42
C LEU A 300 -24.36 1.08 -21.39
N THR A 301 -23.22 0.56 -20.92
CA THR A 301 -22.04 0.32 -21.77
C THR A 301 -22.32 -0.72 -22.85
N VAL A 302 -23.02 -1.81 -22.53
CA VAL A 302 -23.41 -2.82 -23.52
C VAL A 302 -24.28 -2.19 -24.59
N VAL A 303 -25.28 -1.41 -24.19
CA VAL A 303 -26.18 -0.72 -25.14
C VAL A 303 -25.38 0.27 -26.00
N ALA A 304 -24.51 1.09 -25.41
CA ALA A 304 -23.72 2.08 -26.14
C ALA A 304 -22.80 1.43 -27.21
N ILE A 305 -22.11 0.33 -26.85
CA ILE A 305 -21.28 -0.42 -27.81
C ILE A 305 -22.13 -1.01 -28.94
N LYS A 306 -23.30 -1.55 -28.61
CA LYS A 306 -24.25 -2.10 -29.62
C LYS A 306 -24.81 -1.03 -30.56
N MET A 307 -25.04 0.18 -30.05
CA MET A 307 -25.50 1.31 -30.87
C MET A 307 -24.41 1.84 -31.81
N GLU A 308 -23.10 1.85 -31.37
CA GLU A 308 -21.99 2.32 -32.19
C GLU A 308 -21.63 1.33 -33.31
N ASP A 309 -21.52 0.04 -32.97
CA ASP A 309 -20.97 -0.98 -33.87
C ASP A 309 -22.00 -1.98 -34.43
N GLY A 310 -23.29 -1.77 -34.09
CA GLY A 310 -24.38 -2.63 -34.50
C GLY A 310 -24.69 -3.79 -33.55
N TRP A 311 -25.95 -4.20 -33.51
CA TRP A 311 -26.46 -5.20 -32.57
C TRP A 311 -25.83 -6.60 -32.71
N ARG A 312 -25.29 -6.93 -33.88
CA ARG A 312 -24.58 -8.21 -34.11
C ARG A 312 -23.15 -8.22 -33.63
N ALA A 313 -22.54 -7.06 -33.43
CA ALA A 313 -21.16 -6.96 -32.98
C ALA A 313 -21.00 -7.39 -31.51
N PRO A 314 -19.94 -8.12 -31.11
CA PRO A 314 -19.73 -8.53 -29.73
C PRO A 314 -19.43 -7.33 -28.83
N ALA A 315 -20.12 -7.21 -27.68
CA ALA A 315 -19.85 -6.17 -26.68
C ALA A 315 -18.61 -6.49 -25.82
N LEU A 316 -18.27 -7.76 -25.69
CA LEU A 316 -17.13 -8.25 -24.92
C LEU A 316 -15.98 -8.64 -25.85
N TYR A 317 -14.76 -8.43 -25.39
CA TYR A 317 -13.53 -8.83 -25.99
C TYR A 317 -12.73 -9.69 -25.01
N SER A 318 -12.08 -10.74 -25.51
CA SER A 318 -11.23 -11.59 -24.67
C SER A 318 -9.84 -11.71 -25.24
N GLN A 319 -8.81 -11.68 -24.36
CA GLN A 319 -7.41 -11.73 -24.72
C GLN A 319 -6.66 -12.73 -23.84
N ARG A 320 -5.74 -13.52 -24.43
CA ARG A 320 -4.88 -14.41 -23.65
C ARG A 320 -3.90 -13.60 -22.80
N ARG A 321 -3.73 -14.00 -21.56
CA ARG A 321 -2.83 -13.42 -20.59
C ARG A 321 -2.20 -14.51 -19.72
N VAL A 322 -1.02 -14.21 -19.14
CA VAL A 322 -0.33 -15.11 -18.22
C VAL A 322 -0.82 -14.88 -16.80
N GLY A 323 -1.18 -15.96 -16.13
CA GLY A 323 -1.71 -15.97 -14.77
C GLY A 323 -0.84 -16.73 -13.77
N LEU A 324 -1.47 -17.25 -12.71
CA LEU A 324 -0.82 -17.97 -11.63
C LEU A 324 0.00 -19.16 -12.14
N GLY A 325 1.27 -19.22 -11.75
CA GLY A 325 2.19 -20.30 -12.13
C GLY A 325 2.52 -20.33 -13.61
N GLY A 326 2.40 -19.19 -14.32
CA GLY A 326 2.67 -19.11 -15.76
C GLY A 326 1.55 -19.66 -16.66
N ARG A 327 0.40 -20.06 -16.08
CA ARG A 327 -0.71 -20.63 -16.85
C ARG A 327 -1.46 -19.54 -17.61
N GLU A 328 -1.74 -19.77 -18.89
CA GLU A 328 -2.53 -18.84 -19.69
C GLU A 328 -4.01 -18.90 -19.32
N PHE A 329 -4.67 -17.74 -19.38
CA PHE A 329 -6.11 -17.61 -19.23
C PHE A 329 -6.63 -16.46 -20.10
N LYS A 330 -7.95 -16.39 -20.30
CA LYS A 330 -8.59 -15.33 -21.08
C LYS A 330 -9.12 -14.22 -20.17
N VAL A 331 -8.53 -13.03 -20.27
CA VAL A 331 -9.07 -11.81 -19.66
C VAL A 331 -10.27 -11.32 -20.46
N ILE A 332 -11.35 -10.97 -19.78
CA ILE A 332 -12.61 -10.48 -20.39
C ILE A 332 -12.68 -8.97 -20.15
N LYS A 333 -12.92 -8.19 -21.22
CA LYS A 333 -13.10 -6.74 -21.18
C LYS A 333 -14.29 -6.31 -22.03
N PHE A 334 -14.80 -5.10 -21.84
CA PHE A 334 -15.62 -4.48 -22.86
C PHE A 334 -14.77 -4.13 -24.09
N ARG A 335 -15.36 -4.31 -25.26
CA ARG A 335 -14.69 -3.91 -26.50
C ARG A 335 -14.61 -2.39 -26.57
N SER A 336 -13.42 -1.87 -26.65
CA SER A 336 -13.10 -0.44 -26.75
C SER A 336 -12.36 -0.08 -28.04
N MET A 337 -12.10 -1.06 -28.89
CA MET A 337 -11.41 -0.91 -30.16
C MET A 337 -12.21 -1.54 -31.29
N ARG A 338 -11.90 -1.16 -32.54
CA ARG A 338 -12.46 -1.75 -33.75
C ARG A 338 -12.20 -3.24 -33.83
N LEU A 339 -13.00 -3.97 -34.61
CA LEU A 339 -12.87 -5.42 -34.76
C LEU A 339 -11.56 -5.84 -35.42
N ASP A 340 -11.01 -4.98 -36.26
CA ASP A 340 -9.75 -5.17 -37.01
C ASP A 340 -8.48 -4.70 -36.25
N ALA A 341 -8.63 -4.25 -35.01
CA ALA A 341 -7.56 -3.61 -34.24
C ALA A 341 -6.30 -4.48 -34.01
N GLU A 342 -6.40 -5.79 -34.10
CA GLU A 342 -5.29 -6.74 -33.88
C GLU A 342 -4.84 -7.50 -35.16
N MET A 343 -5.28 -7.08 -36.34
CA MET A 343 -4.87 -7.76 -37.59
C MET A 343 -3.35 -7.72 -37.83
N ASN A 344 -2.65 -6.72 -37.32
CA ASN A 344 -1.19 -6.58 -37.42
C ASN A 344 -0.42 -7.13 -36.21
N GLY A 345 -1.03 -8.05 -35.43
CA GLY A 345 -0.41 -8.69 -34.28
C GLY A 345 -0.46 -7.87 -32.97
N ALA A 346 0.30 -8.35 -31.98
CA ALA A 346 0.37 -7.75 -30.64
C ALA A 346 1.15 -6.44 -30.66
N GLN A 347 0.49 -5.34 -30.34
CA GLN A 347 1.13 -4.02 -30.25
C GLN A 347 0.86 -3.39 -28.87
N TRP A 348 1.84 -2.64 -28.36
CA TRP A 348 1.66 -1.80 -27.17
C TRP A 348 0.64 -0.69 -27.46
N ALA A 349 -0.23 -0.39 -26.49
CA ALA A 349 -1.19 0.70 -26.61
C ALA A 349 -0.47 2.06 -26.70
N GLN A 350 -0.80 2.86 -27.71
CA GLN A 350 -0.28 4.23 -27.90
C GLN A 350 -1.17 5.27 -27.22
N HIS A 351 -0.64 6.45 -26.97
CA HIS A 351 -1.36 7.51 -26.25
C HIS A 351 -2.59 8.03 -27.02
N SER A 352 -2.55 8.05 -28.36
CA SER A 352 -3.68 8.39 -29.23
C SER A 352 -3.85 7.29 -30.26
N ASP A 353 -4.39 6.14 -29.83
CA ASP A 353 -4.51 4.96 -30.64
C ASP A 353 -5.73 5.10 -31.58
N PRO A 354 -5.53 5.15 -32.92
CA PRO A 354 -6.62 5.35 -33.90
C PRO A 354 -7.59 4.16 -33.98
N ARG A 355 -7.25 3.04 -33.35
CA ARG A 355 -8.09 1.84 -33.28
C ARG A 355 -9.22 1.96 -32.24
N VAL A 356 -9.17 2.98 -31.38
CA VAL A 356 -10.16 3.18 -30.30
C VAL A 356 -11.45 3.76 -30.88
N THR A 357 -12.62 3.17 -30.51
CA THR A 357 -13.94 3.69 -30.89
C THR A 357 -14.33 4.91 -30.03
N ARG A 358 -15.36 5.65 -30.39
CA ARG A 358 -15.83 6.83 -29.61
C ARG A 358 -16.31 6.40 -28.23
N VAL A 359 -17.18 5.38 -28.15
CA VAL A 359 -17.61 4.78 -26.88
C VAL A 359 -16.40 4.19 -26.15
N GLY A 360 -15.49 3.53 -26.89
CA GLY A 360 -14.24 3.00 -26.37
C GLY A 360 -13.39 4.02 -25.64
N ALA A 361 -13.26 5.23 -26.17
CA ALA A 361 -12.51 6.31 -25.52
C ALA A 361 -13.12 6.70 -24.16
N ILE A 362 -14.44 6.78 -24.06
CA ILE A 362 -15.16 7.12 -22.83
C ILE A 362 -14.98 6.02 -21.79
N ILE A 363 -15.25 4.75 -22.15
CA ILE A 363 -15.18 3.65 -21.19
C ILE A 363 -13.75 3.37 -20.72
N ARG A 364 -12.72 3.60 -21.54
CA ARG A 364 -11.31 3.54 -21.14
C ARG A 364 -10.94 4.66 -20.16
N LYS A 365 -11.38 5.89 -20.43
CA LYS A 365 -11.16 7.02 -19.52
C LYS A 365 -11.78 6.79 -18.15
N LEU A 366 -12.97 6.17 -18.10
CA LEU A 366 -13.69 5.87 -16.87
C LEU A 366 -13.31 4.49 -16.26
N ARG A 367 -12.40 3.72 -16.89
CA ARG A 367 -12.03 2.35 -16.50
C ARG A 367 -13.20 1.36 -16.48
N ILE A 368 -14.31 1.67 -17.13
CA ILE A 368 -15.48 0.81 -17.26
C ILE A 368 -15.16 -0.42 -18.13
N ASP A 369 -14.25 -0.26 -19.10
CA ASP A 369 -13.81 -1.33 -20.00
C ASP A 369 -13.23 -2.55 -19.25
N GLU A 370 -12.70 -2.38 -18.04
CA GLU A 370 -12.12 -3.44 -17.23
C GLU A 370 -13.13 -4.13 -16.29
N LEU A 371 -14.37 -3.60 -16.12
CA LEU A 371 -15.38 -4.19 -15.23
C LEU A 371 -15.71 -5.68 -15.51
N PRO A 372 -15.77 -6.17 -16.77
CA PRO A 372 -16.01 -7.59 -17.01
C PRO A 372 -14.94 -8.54 -16.45
N GLN A 373 -13.75 -8.03 -16.07
CA GLN A 373 -12.71 -8.83 -15.38
C GLN A 373 -13.19 -9.36 -14.02
N ILE A 374 -14.23 -8.77 -13.43
CA ILE A 374 -14.88 -9.31 -12.22
C ILE A 374 -15.28 -10.78 -12.43
N LEU A 375 -15.69 -11.17 -13.64
CA LEU A 375 -15.99 -12.57 -13.97
C LEU A 375 -14.73 -13.45 -13.89
N ASN A 376 -13.55 -12.92 -14.24
CA ASN A 376 -12.29 -13.64 -14.07
C ASN A 376 -11.93 -13.82 -12.58
N VAL A 377 -12.25 -12.83 -11.74
CA VAL A 377 -12.05 -12.91 -10.29
C VAL A 377 -13.00 -13.94 -9.68
N LEU A 378 -14.29 -13.89 -10.02
CA LEU A 378 -15.29 -14.87 -9.55
C LEU A 378 -14.92 -16.31 -9.94
N ARG A 379 -14.39 -16.52 -11.15
CA ARG A 379 -13.89 -17.82 -11.63
C ARG A 379 -12.56 -18.24 -10.97
N GLY A 380 -11.89 -17.34 -10.26
CA GLY A 380 -10.63 -17.62 -9.57
C GLY A 380 -9.37 -17.55 -10.45
N HIS A 381 -9.48 -17.12 -11.71
CA HIS A 381 -8.35 -16.89 -12.60
C HIS A 381 -7.56 -15.65 -12.22
N MET A 382 -8.23 -14.65 -11.63
CA MET A 382 -7.66 -13.40 -11.15
C MET A 382 -8.04 -13.18 -9.68
N SER A 383 -7.39 -12.21 -9.07
CA SER A 383 -7.74 -11.55 -7.82
C SER A 383 -8.07 -10.09 -8.08
N PHE A 384 -8.67 -9.38 -7.14
CA PHE A 384 -8.75 -7.92 -7.23
C PHE A 384 -7.36 -7.29 -7.22
N ILE A 385 -6.47 -7.83 -6.38
CA ILE A 385 -5.15 -7.28 -6.14
C ILE A 385 -4.06 -8.26 -6.55
N GLY A 386 -3.12 -7.77 -7.34
CA GLY A 386 -1.98 -8.54 -7.83
C GLY A 386 -1.24 -7.84 -8.96
N PRO A 387 -0.18 -8.46 -9.46
CA PRO A 387 0.51 -8.00 -10.67
C PRO A 387 -0.45 -7.93 -11.86
N ARG A 388 -0.32 -6.88 -12.69
CA ARG A 388 -1.14 -6.77 -13.91
C ARG A 388 -0.79 -7.92 -14.86
N PRO A 389 -1.78 -8.68 -15.38
CA PRO A 389 -1.50 -9.78 -16.30
C PRO A 389 -0.99 -9.27 -17.65
N GLU A 390 0.11 -9.80 -18.13
CA GLU A 390 0.72 -9.46 -19.43
C GLU A 390 0.45 -10.53 -20.49
N ARG A 391 0.67 -10.17 -21.76
CA ARG A 391 0.51 -11.09 -22.90
C ARG A 391 1.63 -12.14 -22.87
N PRO A 392 1.37 -13.40 -23.29
CA PRO A 392 2.39 -14.45 -23.32
C PRO A 392 3.63 -14.05 -24.11
N GLU A 393 3.45 -13.37 -25.25
CA GLU A 393 4.52 -12.93 -26.14
C GLU A 393 5.48 -11.97 -25.42
N PHE A 394 4.91 -10.99 -24.68
CA PHE A 394 5.70 -10.02 -23.91
C PHE A 394 6.35 -10.65 -22.69
N VAL A 395 5.69 -11.61 -22.05
CA VAL A 395 6.27 -12.33 -20.91
C VAL A 395 7.49 -13.14 -21.34
N ALA A 396 7.44 -13.81 -22.49
CA ALA A 396 8.57 -14.56 -23.01
C ALA A 396 9.79 -13.65 -23.28
N GLU A 397 9.57 -12.53 -23.99
CA GLU A 397 10.62 -11.55 -24.29
C GLU A 397 11.23 -10.91 -23.01
N LEU A 398 10.37 -10.49 -22.08
CA LEU A 398 10.83 -9.80 -20.86
C LEU A 398 11.50 -10.78 -19.88
N ALA A 399 11.13 -12.05 -19.88
CA ALA A 399 11.77 -13.07 -19.04
C ALA A 399 13.21 -13.37 -19.45
N GLU A 400 13.54 -13.23 -20.75
CA GLU A 400 14.92 -13.37 -21.25
C GLU A 400 15.80 -12.17 -20.85
N LYS A 401 15.22 -10.98 -20.81
CA LYS A 401 15.95 -9.71 -20.60
C LYS A 401 16.03 -9.28 -19.15
N ILE A 402 15.00 -9.56 -18.36
CA ILE A 402 14.86 -9.06 -16.99
C ILE A 402 15.00 -10.21 -15.99
N PRO A 403 16.02 -10.22 -15.14
CA PRO A 403 16.17 -11.22 -14.09
C PRO A 403 14.93 -11.24 -13.19
N TYR A 404 14.52 -12.44 -12.77
CA TYR A 404 13.38 -12.65 -11.87
C TYR A 404 12.02 -12.20 -12.40
N TYR A 405 11.86 -11.97 -13.71
CA TYR A 405 10.57 -11.52 -14.27
C TYR A 405 9.45 -12.56 -14.07
N VAL A 406 9.76 -13.84 -14.18
CA VAL A 406 8.81 -14.96 -14.04
C VAL A 406 8.22 -15.03 -12.62
N GLN A 407 8.93 -14.57 -11.60
CA GLN A 407 8.52 -14.63 -10.21
C GLN A 407 7.24 -13.83 -9.94
N ARG A 408 6.89 -12.87 -10.77
CA ARG A 408 5.62 -12.14 -10.66
C ARG A 408 4.38 -13.04 -10.80
N HIS A 409 4.53 -14.23 -11.39
CA HIS A 409 3.45 -15.19 -11.57
C HIS A 409 3.25 -16.15 -10.37
N TYR A 410 3.98 -15.98 -9.28
CA TYR A 410 3.77 -16.78 -8.05
C TYR A 410 2.46 -16.44 -7.31
N VAL A 411 1.83 -15.32 -7.65
CA VAL A 411 0.50 -14.92 -7.14
C VAL A 411 -0.47 -14.78 -8.30
N LYS A 412 -1.78 -14.77 -7.99
CA LYS A 412 -2.80 -14.48 -9.01
C LYS A 412 -2.61 -13.06 -9.55
N PRO A 413 -2.80 -12.85 -10.85
CA PRO A 413 -2.82 -11.51 -11.42
C PRO A 413 -4.03 -10.72 -10.89
N GLY A 414 -3.87 -9.39 -10.79
CA GLY A 414 -4.87 -8.48 -10.24
C GLY A 414 -5.51 -7.55 -11.26
N ILE A 415 -6.74 -7.09 -10.97
CA ILE A 415 -7.36 -5.95 -11.67
C ILE A 415 -6.58 -4.69 -11.32
N THR A 416 -6.24 -4.52 -10.04
CA THR A 416 -5.35 -3.48 -9.52
C THR A 416 -4.16 -4.11 -8.82
N GLY A 417 -3.11 -3.31 -8.52
CA GLY A 417 -1.94 -3.80 -7.81
C GLY A 417 -1.00 -2.69 -7.39
N TRP A 418 -0.08 -3.04 -6.50
CA TRP A 418 0.89 -2.09 -5.94
C TRP A 418 1.72 -1.39 -7.02
N ALA A 419 2.19 -2.15 -8.03
CA ALA A 419 2.91 -1.59 -9.16
C ALA A 419 2.06 -0.56 -9.94
N GLN A 420 0.77 -0.83 -10.15
CA GLN A 420 -0.13 0.07 -10.89
C GLN A 420 -0.35 1.40 -10.15
N LEU A 421 -0.34 1.38 -8.81
CA LEU A 421 -0.49 2.58 -7.98
C LEU A 421 0.80 3.40 -7.90
N CYS A 422 1.95 2.72 -7.85
CA CYS A 422 3.25 3.38 -7.68
C CYS A 422 3.91 3.81 -8.98
N TYR A 423 3.64 3.07 -10.06
CA TYR A 423 4.20 3.28 -11.39
C TYR A 423 3.13 3.04 -12.46
N PRO A 424 2.22 4.00 -12.66
CA PRO A 424 0.99 3.77 -13.42
C PRO A 424 1.19 3.51 -14.91
N TYR A 425 2.20 4.10 -15.55
CA TYR A 425 2.37 3.99 -17.00
C TYR A 425 3.82 3.79 -17.41
N GLY A 426 4.00 3.07 -18.51
CA GLY A 426 5.22 2.83 -19.23
C GLY A 426 5.08 1.60 -20.12
N SER A 427 5.68 1.64 -21.29
CA SER A 427 5.64 0.58 -22.31
C SER A 427 7.04 0.19 -22.77
N SER A 428 8.09 0.61 -22.06
CA SER A 428 9.48 0.24 -22.30
C SER A 428 9.90 -0.94 -21.42
N GLU A 429 11.02 -1.54 -21.77
CA GLU A 429 11.68 -2.57 -20.97
C GLU A 429 12.06 -2.06 -19.57
N GLN A 430 12.55 -0.81 -19.50
CA GLN A 430 12.85 -0.16 -18.23
C GLN A 430 11.60 0.03 -17.35
N ASP A 431 10.45 0.35 -17.96
CA ASP A 431 9.18 0.42 -17.25
C ASP A 431 8.72 -0.94 -16.73
N ALA A 432 8.98 -2.02 -17.49
CA ALA A 432 8.68 -3.37 -17.05
C ALA A 432 9.54 -3.78 -15.84
N LEU A 433 10.83 -3.42 -15.84
CA LEU A 433 11.74 -3.61 -14.70
C LEU A 433 11.26 -2.83 -13.45
N GLU A 434 10.90 -1.55 -13.61
CA GLU A 434 10.38 -0.74 -12.50
C GLU A 434 9.09 -1.33 -11.92
N LYS A 435 8.16 -1.78 -12.77
CA LYS A 435 6.92 -2.46 -12.31
C LYS A 435 7.22 -3.77 -11.59
N LEU A 436 8.15 -4.57 -12.11
CA LEU A 436 8.57 -5.82 -11.48
C LEU A 436 9.05 -5.60 -10.04
N GLN A 437 9.82 -4.55 -9.78
CA GLN A 437 10.32 -4.23 -8.44
C GLN A 437 9.17 -4.01 -7.43
N TYR A 438 8.08 -3.36 -7.85
CA TYR A 438 6.88 -3.20 -7.03
C TYR A 438 6.05 -4.49 -6.94
N ASP A 439 5.97 -5.27 -8.02
CA ASP A 439 5.29 -6.57 -8.00
C ASP A 439 5.98 -7.54 -7.03
N LEU A 440 7.32 -7.62 -7.04
CA LEU A 440 8.10 -8.44 -6.10
C LEU A 440 7.90 -7.98 -4.64
N TYR A 441 7.83 -6.67 -4.41
CA TYR A 441 7.52 -6.13 -3.10
C TYR A 441 6.14 -6.57 -2.61
N TYR A 442 5.12 -6.51 -3.47
CA TYR A 442 3.78 -6.98 -3.14
C TYR A 442 3.78 -8.48 -2.84
N ILE A 443 4.42 -9.30 -3.68
CA ILE A 443 4.48 -10.76 -3.51
C ILE A 443 5.11 -11.13 -2.16
N LYS A 444 6.18 -10.43 -1.78
CA LYS A 444 6.88 -10.66 -0.50
C LYS A 444 6.06 -10.24 0.71
N ASN A 445 5.42 -9.09 0.64
CA ASN A 445 4.78 -8.42 1.79
C ASN A 445 3.26 -8.52 1.78
N ASN A 446 2.67 -9.39 0.93
CA ASN A 446 1.22 -9.49 0.80
C ASN A 446 0.56 -9.85 2.13
N SER A 447 -0.44 -9.07 2.52
CA SER A 447 -1.24 -9.26 3.71
C SER A 447 -2.63 -8.68 3.48
N LEU A 448 -3.62 -9.13 4.25
CA LEU A 448 -4.99 -8.61 4.14
C LEU A 448 -5.05 -7.08 4.31
N LEU A 449 -4.28 -6.55 5.26
CA LEU A 449 -4.21 -5.09 5.50
C LEU A 449 -3.57 -4.35 4.33
N PHE A 450 -2.55 -4.94 3.71
CA PHE A 450 -1.91 -4.35 2.54
C PHE A 450 -2.85 -4.38 1.32
N ASP A 451 -3.62 -5.46 1.15
CA ASP A 451 -4.63 -5.54 0.11
C ASP A 451 -5.72 -4.47 0.31
N LEU A 452 -6.27 -4.34 1.50
CA LEU A 452 -7.25 -3.30 1.81
C LEU A 452 -6.69 -1.89 1.52
N ALA A 453 -5.44 -1.63 1.90
CA ALA A 453 -4.78 -0.36 1.62
C ALA A 453 -4.65 -0.11 0.10
N ILE A 454 -4.34 -1.13 -0.71
CA ILE A 454 -4.28 -1.04 -2.17
C ILE A 454 -5.67 -0.76 -2.75
N LEU A 455 -6.72 -1.46 -2.29
CA LEU A 455 -8.10 -1.22 -2.76
C LEU A 455 -8.55 0.21 -2.50
N VAL A 456 -8.31 0.71 -1.29
CA VAL A 456 -8.66 2.08 -0.91
C VAL A 456 -7.90 3.11 -1.75
N GLN A 457 -6.60 2.90 -1.95
CA GLN A 457 -5.79 3.78 -2.81
C GLN A 457 -6.27 3.72 -4.27
N THR A 458 -6.68 2.55 -4.75
CA THR A 458 -7.25 2.40 -6.09
C THR A 458 -8.55 3.20 -6.22
N ALA A 459 -9.46 3.08 -5.24
CA ALA A 459 -10.69 3.85 -5.22
C ALA A 459 -10.41 5.37 -5.18
N GLU A 460 -9.43 5.81 -4.39
CA GLU A 460 -8.99 7.21 -4.36
C GLU A 460 -8.50 7.69 -5.75
N VAL A 461 -7.64 6.90 -6.41
CA VAL A 461 -7.09 7.23 -7.74
C VAL A 461 -8.20 7.31 -8.79
N VAL A 462 -9.18 6.38 -8.75
CA VAL A 462 -10.32 6.36 -9.66
C VAL A 462 -11.24 7.54 -9.43
N LEU A 463 -11.62 7.82 -8.18
CA LEU A 463 -12.52 8.93 -7.83
C LEU A 463 -11.91 10.31 -8.09
N MET A 464 -10.58 10.46 -7.91
CA MET A 464 -9.89 11.73 -8.18
C MET A 464 -9.43 11.87 -9.64
N GLY A 465 -9.70 10.90 -10.51
CA GLY A 465 -9.31 10.93 -11.92
C GLY A 465 -7.80 10.94 -12.17
N LYS A 466 -6.97 10.64 -11.15
CA LYS A 466 -5.50 10.71 -11.26
C LYS A 466 -4.86 9.56 -12.04
N GLY A 467 -5.62 8.55 -12.42
CA GLY A 467 -5.14 7.35 -13.10
C GLY A 467 -5.56 7.21 -14.57
N ALA A 468 -6.33 8.14 -15.09
CA ALA A 468 -6.77 8.15 -16.47
C ALA A 468 -5.82 9.00 -17.32
N ARG A 469 -5.04 8.35 -18.17
CA ARG A 469 -4.34 8.97 -19.31
C ARG A 469 -4.69 8.21 -20.56
#